data_8122b8a2199b95f06f22fb0b5acfdf9a
#
_entry.id   8122b8a2199b95f06f22fb0b5acfdf9a
#
_cell.length_a   1.000
_cell.length_b   1.000
_cell.length_c   1.000
_cell.angle_alpha   90.00
_cell.angle_beta   90.00
_cell.angle_gamma   90.00
#
_symmetry.space_group_name_H-M   'P 1'
#
loop_
_entity.id
_entity.type
_entity.pdbx_description
1 polymer ?
#
loop_
_entity_poly.entity_id
_entity_poly.type
_entity_poly.pdbx_seq_one_letter_code
_entity_poly.pdbx_strand_id
1 'polypeptide(L)'
;NIEKNGFLVSGEVVGKAGYGVYFWNYVSTNTNALRLSEAWWDFCVRKKIYDLTENCNLAIFDVEIAVDESKILDMITNYEIHEAFMELYPMGEKEQYYGAKLDIFIKLLEERLGRIFEIVKLNLSVPELRNVAFSNSFPALVLKVQKNVIINNVIKNVIKNVIKN
;
A
#
# COMPACT_ATOMS: atom_id res chain seq x y z
N ASN A 1 -0.61 -13.76 -13.72
CA ASN A 1 -2.01 -13.34 -13.75
C ASN A 1 -2.55 -13.37 -12.32
N ILE A 2 -2.90 -12.18 -11.78
CA ILE A 2 -3.38 -11.99 -10.39
C ILE A 2 -4.65 -12.80 -10.13
N GLU A 3 -5.56 -12.92 -11.11
CA GLU A 3 -6.79 -13.70 -10.97
C GLU A 3 -6.55 -15.20 -10.71
N LYS A 4 -5.43 -15.73 -11.23
CA LYS A 4 -5.09 -17.16 -11.07
C LYS A 4 -4.19 -17.42 -9.87
N ASN A 5 -3.24 -16.52 -9.61
CA ASN A 5 -2.15 -16.74 -8.66
C ASN A 5 -2.28 -15.87 -7.39
N GLY A 6 -3.30 -15.01 -7.33
CA GLY A 6 -3.44 -14.01 -6.27
C GLY A 6 -2.36 -12.92 -6.33
N PHE A 7 -2.32 -12.11 -5.30
CA PHE A 7 -1.28 -11.09 -5.11
C PHE A 7 -0.05 -11.73 -4.47
N LEU A 8 1.11 -11.55 -5.10
CA LEU A 8 2.38 -12.05 -4.57
C LEU A 8 3.02 -10.96 -3.69
N VAL A 9 3.31 -11.30 -2.45
CA VAL A 9 4.10 -10.44 -1.56
C VAL A 9 5.57 -10.60 -1.97
N SER A 10 6.13 -9.57 -2.59
CA SER A 10 7.54 -9.52 -2.98
C SER A 10 8.37 -8.81 -1.91
N GLY A 11 9.49 -9.42 -1.50
CA GLY A 11 10.47 -8.79 -0.61
C GLY A 11 11.55 -7.98 -1.33
N GLU A 12 11.54 -7.95 -2.66
CA GLU A 12 12.62 -7.33 -3.45
C GLU A 12 12.47 -5.82 -3.61
N VAL A 13 11.23 -5.31 -3.61
CA VAL A 13 10.95 -3.88 -3.79
C VAL A 13 10.35 -3.30 -2.53
N VAL A 14 11.09 -2.38 -1.91
CA VAL A 14 10.65 -1.66 -0.71
C VAL A 14 9.89 -0.41 -1.13
N GLY A 15 8.58 -0.39 -0.91
CA GLY A 15 7.74 0.80 -1.08
C GLY A 15 7.82 1.76 0.10
N LYS A 16 7.00 2.83 0.08
CA LYS A 16 6.95 3.85 1.16
C LYS A 16 6.59 3.28 2.54
N ALA A 17 5.84 2.19 2.59
CA ALA A 17 5.47 1.47 3.82
C ALA A 17 6.14 0.10 3.92
N GLY A 18 7.34 -0.05 3.37
CA GLY A 18 8.08 -1.31 3.36
C GLY A 18 7.66 -2.24 2.23
N TYR A 19 8.11 -3.49 2.30
CA TYR A 19 7.66 -4.52 1.36
C TYR A 19 6.22 -4.95 1.66
N GLY A 20 5.54 -5.43 0.65
CA GLY A 20 4.16 -5.92 0.77
C GLY A 20 3.29 -5.54 -0.42
N VAL A 21 2.04 -5.97 -0.39
CA VAL A 21 1.01 -5.59 -1.37
C VAL A 21 0.16 -4.48 -0.78
N TYR A 22 -0.01 -3.40 -1.53
CA TYR A 22 -0.66 -2.18 -1.09
C TYR A 22 -2.09 -2.13 -1.59
N PHE A 23 -3.03 -1.79 -0.68
CA PHE A 23 -4.45 -1.61 -0.99
C PHE A 23 -4.93 -0.27 -0.44
N TRP A 24 -5.73 0.44 -1.21
CA TRP A 24 -6.45 1.59 -0.70
C TRP A 24 -7.68 1.12 0.07
N ASN A 25 -7.79 1.54 1.33
CA ASN A 25 -8.91 1.15 2.18
C ASN A 25 -10.13 2.02 1.91
N TYR A 26 -11.32 1.41 1.92
CA TYR A 26 -12.58 2.14 1.88
C TYR A 26 -13.61 1.47 2.82
N VAL A 27 -14.60 2.23 3.29
CA VAL A 27 -15.59 1.75 4.27
C VAL A 27 -16.96 1.59 3.63
N SER A 28 -17.44 2.60 2.91
CA SER A 28 -18.81 2.61 2.37
C SER A 28 -18.86 2.64 0.84
N THR A 29 -18.00 3.43 0.22
CA THR A 29 -17.92 3.53 -1.23
C THR A 29 -16.47 3.48 -1.69
N ASN A 30 -16.22 2.80 -2.81
CA ASN A 30 -14.88 2.65 -3.36
C ASN A 30 -14.42 3.83 -4.23
N THR A 31 -15.23 4.89 -4.35
CA THR A 31 -14.96 6.03 -5.26
C THR A 31 -13.59 6.66 -5.03
N ASN A 32 -13.22 6.92 -3.77
CA ASN A 32 -11.91 7.48 -3.45
C ASN A 32 -10.78 6.48 -3.72
N ALA A 33 -10.97 5.22 -3.33
CA ALA A 33 -9.97 4.17 -3.57
C ALA A 33 -9.68 3.98 -5.07
N LEU A 34 -10.70 4.04 -5.92
CA LEU A 34 -10.57 4.02 -7.37
C LEU A 34 -9.73 5.20 -7.88
N ARG A 35 -10.07 6.42 -7.44
CA ARG A 35 -9.34 7.64 -7.81
C ARG A 35 -7.87 7.59 -7.38
N LEU A 36 -7.60 7.08 -6.19
CA LEU A 36 -6.23 6.91 -5.67
C LEU A 36 -5.44 5.88 -6.48
N SER A 37 -6.07 4.76 -6.85
CA SER A 37 -5.45 3.73 -7.68
C SER A 37 -5.10 4.24 -9.08
N GLU A 38 -5.98 5.02 -9.70
CA GLU A 38 -5.73 5.65 -10.99
C GLU A 38 -4.60 6.68 -10.92
N ALA A 39 -4.62 7.54 -9.89
CA ALA A 39 -3.60 8.56 -9.69
C ALA A 39 -2.22 7.94 -9.43
N TRP A 40 -2.16 6.85 -8.66
CA TRP A 40 -0.93 6.10 -8.45
C TRP A 40 -0.38 5.49 -9.74
N TRP A 41 -1.25 4.87 -10.53
CA TRP A 41 -0.86 4.30 -11.83
C TRP A 41 -0.35 5.39 -12.79
N ASP A 42 -1.07 6.50 -12.92
CA ASP A 42 -0.67 7.64 -13.75
C ASP A 42 0.70 8.20 -13.32
N PHE A 43 0.96 8.29 -12.01
CA PHE A 43 2.26 8.67 -11.48
C PHE A 43 3.36 7.67 -11.88
N CYS A 44 3.14 6.37 -11.70
CA CYS A 44 4.11 5.33 -12.02
C CYS A 44 4.46 5.30 -13.51
N VAL A 45 3.47 5.47 -14.38
CA VAL A 45 3.69 5.55 -15.84
C VAL A 45 4.50 6.79 -16.21
N ARG A 46 4.14 7.97 -15.69
CA ARG A 46 4.86 9.22 -15.97
C ARG A 46 6.30 9.21 -15.46
N LYS A 47 6.53 8.60 -14.31
CA LYS A 47 7.88 8.49 -13.72
C LYS A 47 8.68 7.30 -14.27
N LYS A 48 8.12 6.54 -15.21
CA LYS A 48 8.75 5.35 -15.82
C LYS A 48 9.17 4.32 -14.75
N ILE A 49 8.37 4.20 -13.67
CA ILE A 49 8.58 3.18 -12.64
C ILE A 49 8.25 1.82 -13.22
N TYR A 50 7.21 1.73 -14.09
CA TYR A 50 6.91 0.54 -14.86
C TYR A 50 7.74 0.51 -16.13
N ASP A 51 8.28 -0.66 -16.47
CA ASP A 51 8.92 -0.86 -17.76
C ASP A 51 7.84 -0.83 -18.87
N LEU A 52 7.92 0.18 -19.74
CA LEU A 52 6.97 0.37 -20.83
C LEU A 52 7.10 -0.69 -21.95
N THR A 53 8.10 -1.56 -21.90
CA THR A 53 8.23 -2.71 -22.78
C THR A 53 7.27 -3.86 -22.40
N GLU A 54 6.80 -3.85 -21.15
CA GLU A 54 5.83 -4.80 -20.62
C GLU A 54 4.40 -4.26 -20.71
N ASN A 55 3.44 -5.11 -20.31
CA ASN A 55 2.03 -4.72 -20.23
C ASN A 55 1.79 -3.80 -19.02
N CYS A 56 1.74 -2.49 -19.27
CA CYS A 56 1.46 -1.46 -18.26
C CYS A 56 -0.02 -1.09 -18.18
N ASN A 57 -0.95 -1.95 -18.58
CA ASN A 57 -2.37 -1.70 -18.48
C ASN A 57 -2.81 -1.64 -17.01
N LEU A 58 -3.71 -0.69 -16.69
CA LEU A 58 -4.31 -0.58 -15.39
C LEU A 58 -5.39 -1.64 -15.21
N ALA A 59 -5.28 -2.46 -14.19
CA ALA A 59 -6.36 -3.29 -13.66
C ALA A 59 -6.61 -2.93 -12.20
N ILE A 60 -7.86 -2.66 -11.83
CA ILE A 60 -8.26 -2.36 -10.45
C ILE A 60 -9.16 -3.48 -9.96
N PHE A 61 -8.79 -4.06 -8.84
CA PHE A 61 -9.51 -5.15 -8.20
C PHE A 61 -10.17 -4.64 -6.91
N ASP A 62 -11.42 -5.02 -6.72
CA ASP A 62 -12.11 -4.94 -5.43
C ASP A 62 -11.85 -6.24 -4.68
N VAL A 63 -11.26 -6.12 -3.49
CA VAL A 63 -10.77 -7.28 -2.75
C VAL A 63 -11.22 -7.26 -1.30
N GLU A 64 -11.38 -8.45 -0.74
CA GLU A 64 -11.60 -8.66 0.69
C GLU A 64 -10.45 -9.47 1.28
N ILE A 65 -9.98 -9.04 2.44
CA ILE A 65 -8.90 -9.72 3.16
C ILE A 65 -9.40 -10.12 4.53
N ALA A 66 -9.59 -11.42 4.74
CA ALA A 66 -9.95 -11.95 6.04
C ALA A 66 -8.71 -12.05 6.94
N VAL A 67 -8.70 -11.29 8.02
CA VAL A 67 -7.60 -11.25 9.00
C VAL A 67 -8.14 -11.05 10.40
N ASP A 68 -7.50 -11.68 11.37
CA ASP A 68 -7.77 -11.45 12.79
C ASP A 68 -7.31 -10.05 13.19
N GLU A 69 -8.11 -9.32 13.94
CA GLU A 69 -7.78 -7.95 14.37
C GLU A 69 -6.47 -7.89 15.15
N SER A 70 -6.15 -8.92 15.93
CA SER A 70 -4.87 -9.02 16.66
C SER A 70 -3.63 -9.05 15.75
N LYS A 71 -3.81 -9.35 14.47
CA LYS A 71 -2.74 -9.41 13.46
C LYS A 71 -2.68 -8.15 12.59
N ILE A 72 -3.45 -7.13 12.91
CA ILE A 72 -3.41 -5.83 12.26
C ILE A 72 -2.56 -4.89 13.12
N LEU A 73 -1.50 -4.33 12.54
CA LEU A 73 -0.78 -3.21 13.11
C LEU A 73 -1.44 -1.91 12.62
N ASP A 74 -2.29 -1.31 13.45
CA ASP A 74 -2.96 -0.05 13.12
C ASP A 74 -2.12 1.13 13.59
N MET A 75 -1.41 1.78 12.67
CA MET A 75 -0.63 2.99 12.92
C MET A 75 -1.44 4.28 12.72
N ILE A 76 -2.73 4.18 12.37
CA ILE A 76 -3.60 5.35 12.24
C ILE A 76 -4.26 5.69 13.56
N THR A 77 -4.79 4.69 14.26
CA THR A 77 -5.54 4.89 15.50
C THR A 77 -4.73 4.58 16.76
N ASN A 78 -3.68 3.78 16.64
CA ASN A 78 -2.77 3.49 17.74
C ASN A 78 -1.63 4.51 17.80
N TYR A 79 -1.87 5.63 18.49
CA TYR A 79 -0.91 6.72 18.63
C TYR A 79 0.37 6.31 19.34
N GLU A 80 0.32 5.41 20.32
CA GLU A 80 1.51 4.96 21.05
C GLU A 80 2.50 4.24 20.13
N ILE A 81 2.01 3.39 19.25
CA ILE A 81 2.83 2.70 18.24
C ILE A 81 3.40 3.70 17.23
N HIS A 82 2.58 4.66 16.80
CA HIS A 82 3.02 5.68 15.87
C HIS A 82 4.11 6.56 16.48
N GLU A 83 3.94 7.01 17.72
CA GLU A 83 4.95 7.78 18.46
C GLU A 83 6.24 6.99 18.64
N ALA A 84 6.17 5.73 19.08
CA ALA A 84 7.33 4.87 19.22
C ALA A 84 8.12 4.71 17.91
N PHE A 85 7.42 4.62 16.77
CA PHE A 85 8.08 4.61 15.46
C PHE A 85 8.78 5.95 15.18
N MET A 86 8.13 7.08 15.45
CA MET A 86 8.68 8.41 15.20
C MET A 86 9.86 8.74 16.12
N GLU A 87 9.86 8.24 17.35
CA GLU A 87 10.99 8.40 18.28
C GLU A 87 12.24 7.64 17.81
N LEU A 88 12.05 6.42 17.28
CA LEU A 88 13.15 5.63 16.74
C LEU A 88 13.70 6.19 15.42
N TYR A 89 12.84 6.84 14.64
CA TYR A 89 13.17 7.36 13.32
C TYR A 89 12.68 8.81 13.16
N PRO A 90 13.34 9.76 13.82
CA PRO A 90 12.90 11.16 13.81
C PRO A 90 12.92 11.75 12.40
N MET A 91 12.01 12.70 12.17
CA MET A 91 11.86 13.40 10.89
C MET A 91 13.17 14.10 10.47
N GLY A 92 13.41 14.14 9.17
CA GLY A 92 14.59 14.80 8.58
C GLY A 92 15.45 13.90 7.72
N GLU A 93 15.23 12.59 7.75
CA GLU A 93 15.85 11.66 6.82
C GLU A 93 15.08 11.59 5.49
N LYS A 94 15.75 11.07 4.46
CA LYS A 94 15.12 10.93 3.15
C LYS A 94 13.95 9.94 3.22
N GLU A 95 12.79 10.37 2.77
CA GLU A 95 11.52 9.62 2.77
C GLU A 95 11.63 8.20 2.20
N GLN A 96 12.55 7.99 1.27
CA GLN A 96 12.80 6.69 0.63
C GLN A 96 13.24 5.57 1.59
N TYR A 97 13.74 5.92 2.79
CA TYR A 97 14.19 4.93 3.78
C TYR A 97 13.10 4.56 4.81
N TYR A 98 12.00 5.30 4.87
CA TYR A 98 10.96 5.04 5.86
C TYR A 98 10.34 3.65 5.75
N GLY A 99 10.15 3.16 4.53
CA GLY A 99 9.61 1.81 4.31
C GLY A 99 10.49 0.72 4.92
N ALA A 100 11.80 0.76 4.68
CA ALA A 100 12.74 -0.21 5.26
C ALA A 100 12.80 -0.11 6.78
N LYS A 101 12.75 1.11 7.33
CA LYS A 101 12.71 1.35 8.78
C LYS A 101 11.44 0.82 9.40
N LEU A 102 10.30 0.99 8.73
CA LEU A 102 9.05 0.43 9.18
C LEU A 102 9.09 -1.11 9.21
N ASP A 103 9.69 -1.75 8.24
CA ASP A 103 9.86 -3.20 8.24
C ASP A 103 10.72 -3.68 9.40
N ILE A 104 11.80 -2.96 9.73
CA ILE A 104 12.64 -3.25 10.91
C ILE A 104 11.82 -3.04 12.20
N PHE A 105 11.09 -1.96 12.30
CA PHE A 105 10.24 -1.65 13.46
C PHE A 105 9.17 -2.71 13.69
N ILE A 106 8.49 -3.14 12.64
CA ILE A 106 7.50 -4.22 12.70
C ILE A 106 8.13 -5.48 13.26
N LYS A 107 9.30 -5.86 12.76
CA LYS A 107 10.03 -7.04 13.21
C LYS A 107 10.38 -7.00 14.69
N LEU A 108 10.86 -5.84 15.17
CA LEU A 108 11.14 -5.63 16.59
C LEU A 108 9.87 -5.73 17.47
N LEU A 109 8.74 -5.21 16.98
CA LEU A 109 7.46 -5.34 17.66
C LEU A 109 6.97 -6.79 17.69
N GLU A 110 7.11 -7.53 16.59
CA GLU A 110 6.73 -8.93 16.50
C GLU A 110 7.52 -9.78 17.50
N GLU A 111 8.84 -9.57 17.57
CA GLU A 111 9.73 -10.24 18.52
C GLU A 111 9.33 -9.92 19.97
N ARG A 112 9.07 -8.64 20.27
CA ARG A 112 8.72 -8.18 21.63
C ARG A 112 7.34 -8.69 22.07
N LEU A 113 6.37 -8.74 21.16
CA LEU A 113 4.98 -9.11 21.46
C LEU A 113 4.69 -10.60 21.26
N GLY A 114 5.61 -11.37 20.68
CA GLY A 114 5.44 -12.78 20.38
C GLY A 114 4.33 -13.07 19.38
N ARG A 115 4.07 -12.13 18.45
CA ARG A 115 3.02 -12.26 17.43
C ARG A 115 3.46 -11.68 16.09
N ILE A 116 2.87 -12.16 15.00
CA ILE A 116 3.15 -11.71 13.63
C ILE A 116 2.03 -10.79 13.17
N PHE A 117 2.41 -9.67 12.55
CA PHE A 117 1.48 -8.78 11.89
C PHE A 117 1.35 -9.15 10.42
N GLU A 118 0.13 -9.47 10.01
CA GLU A 118 -0.19 -9.82 8.64
C GLU A 118 -0.54 -8.60 7.78
N ILE A 119 -1.11 -7.58 8.42
CA ILE A 119 -1.49 -6.31 7.79
C ILE A 119 -0.96 -5.14 8.61
N VAL A 120 -0.46 -4.13 7.91
CA VAL A 120 -0.18 -2.81 8.47
C VAL A 120 -1.17 -1.81 7.89
N LYS A 121 -1.86 -1.09 8.74
CA LYS A 121 -2.79 -0.01 8.38
C LYS A 121 -2.14 1.34 8.68
N LEU A 122 -1.98 2.16 7.68
CA LEU A 122 -1.33 3.46 7.79
C LEU A 122 -1.87 4.44 6.74
N ASN A 123 -1.51 5.72 6.88
CA ASN A 123 -1.83 6.72 5.88
C ASN A 123 -0.69 6.85 4.86
N LEU A 124 -1.04 6.77 3.57
CA LEU A 124 -0.10 6.94 2.47
C LEU A 124 -0.50 8.13 1.59
N SER A 125 0.50 8.88 1.16
CA SER A 125 0.33 9.94 0.18
C SER A 125 0.42 9.39 -1.24
N VAL A 126 -0.46 9.85 -2.11
CA VAL A 126 -0.31 9.69 -3.55
C VAL A 126 0.44 10.91 -4.07
N PRO A 127 1.60 10.72 -4.71
CA PRO A 127 2.35 11.84 -5.27
C PRO A 127 1.49 12.64 -6.26
N GLU A 128 1.60 13.97 -6.19
CA GLU A 128 0.92 14.91 -7.10
C GLU A 128 -0.62 14.99 -6.99
N LEU A 129 -1.26 14.19 -6.13
CA LEU A 129 -2.67 14.37 -5.82
C LEU A 129 -2.83 15.58 -4.89
N ARG A 130 -2.88 16.76 -5.50
CA ARG A 130 -3.14 18.01 -4.78
C ARG A 130 -4.65 18.25 -4.78
N ASN A 131 -5.21 18.75 -3.69
CA ASN A 131 -6.60 19.13 -3.46
C ASN A 131 -7.43 18.17 -2.61
N VAL A 132 -6.92 17.81 -1.46
CA VAL A 132 -7.77 17.34 -0.38
C VAL A 132 -7.71 18.38 0.74
N ALA A 133 -8.86 18.92 1.11
CA ALA A 133 -8.98 20.08 1.99
C ALA A 133 -8.28 19.91 3.35
N PHE A 134 -7.99 18.68 3.79
CA PHE A 134 -7.47 18.42 5.13
C PHE A 134 -6.28 17.47 5.20
N SER A 135 -5.96 16.70 4.14
CA SER A 135 -4.86 15.75 4.14
C SER A 135 -4.44 15.35 2.74
N ASN A 136 -3.13 15.20 2.53
CA ASN A 136 -2.58 14.60 1.31
C ASN A 136 -2.32 13.11 1.48
N SER A 137 -2.78 12.50 2.57
CA SER A 137 -2.58 11.10 2.89
C SER A 137 -3.93 10.40 3.12
N PHE A 138 -3.98 9.13 2.74
CA PHE A 138 -5.20 8.33 2.72
C PHE A 138 -4.97 6.98 3.38
N PRO A 139 -5.99 6.42 4.05
CA PRO A 139 -5.89 5.11 4.65
C PRO A 139 -5.54 4.03 3.62
N ALA A 140 -4.49 3.28 3.92
CA ALA A 140 -4.03 2.16 3.13
C ALA A 140 -3.77 0.95 4.01
N LEU A 141 -3.89 -0.23 3.43
CA LEU A 141 -3.53 -1.51 4.03
C LEU A 141 -2.34 -2.06 3.27
N VAL A 142 -1.33 -2.54 3.99
CA VAL A 142 -0.17 -3.22 3.41
C VAL A 142 -0.16 -4.66 3.91
N LEU A 143 -0.40 -5.59 3.00
CA LEU A 143 -0.35 -7.01 3.28
C LEU A 143 1.12 -7.46 3.32
N LYS A 144 1.58 -7.95 4.48
CA LYS A 144 2.97 -8.31 4.76
C LYS A 144 3.27 -9.79 4.56
N VAL A 145 2.27 -10.63 4.58
CA VAL A 145 2.41 -12.08 4.42
C VAL A 145 1.58 -12.57 3.24
N GLN A 146 2.02 -13.67 2.63
CA GLN A 146 1.25 -14.29 1.57
C GLN A 146 -0.07 -14.83 2.14
N LYS A 147 -1.18 -14.31 1.65
CA LYS A 147 -2.54 -14.73 2.02
C LYS A 147 -3.43 -14.87 0.80
N ASN A 148 -4.46 -15.67 0.95
CA ASN A 148 -5.55 -15.70 -0.01
C ASN A 148 -6.37 -14.42 0.12
N VAL A 149 -6.25 -13.55 -0.86
CA VAL A 149 -7.07 -12.36 -1.02
C VAL A 149 -8.25 -12.74 -1.90
N ILE A 150 -9.47 -12.51 -1.42
CA ILE A 150 -10.68 -12.76 -2.19
C ILE A 150 -10.87 -11.60 -3.15
N ILE A 151 -10.86 -11.86 -4.44
CA ILE A 151 -11.16 -10.88 -5.47
C ILE A 151 -12.66 -10.89 -5.70
N ASN A 152 -13.35 -9.86 -5.20
CA ASN A 152 -14.81 -9.73 -5.34
C ASN A 152 -15.19 -9.29 -6.75
N ASN A 153 -14.44 -8.36 -7.33
CA ASN A 153 -14.73 -7.83 -8.66
C ASN A 153 -13.49 -7.23 -9.32
N VAL A 154 -13.43 -7.29 -10.63
CA VAL A 154 -12.51 -6.51 -11.46
C VAL A 154 -13.23 -5.24 -11.88
N ILE A 155 -12.99 -4.13 -11.17
CA ILE A 155 -13.75 -2.89 -11.35
C ILE A 155 -13.36 -2.19 -12.65
N LYS A 156 -12.09 -2.27 -13.05
CA LYS A 156 -11.58 -1.55 -14.21
C LYS A 156 -10.46 -2.32 -14.89
N ASN A 157 -10.66 -2.59 -16.17
CA ASN A 157 -9.63 -3.09 -17.06
C ASN A 157 -9.44 -2.05 -18.17
N VAL A 158 -8.60 -1.05 -17.93
CA VAL A 158 -8.39 0.05 -18.88
C VAL A 158 -7.15 -0.23 -19.69
N ILE A 159 -7.36 -0.63 -20.94
CA ILE A 159 -6.31 -0.59 -21.95
C ILE A 159 -6.14 0.88 -22.34
N LYS A 160 -5.30 1.61 -21.66
CA LYS A 160 -4.82 2.90 -22.17
C LYS A 160 -3.71 2.59 -23.16
N ASN A 161 -3.97 2.73 -24.44
CA ASN A 161 -2.92 2.79 -25.44
C ASN A 161 -1.99 3.95 -25.08
N VAL A 162 -0.82 3.65 -24.59
CA VAL A 162 0.24 4.65 -24.45
C VAL A 162 0.66 4.97 -25.88
N ILE A 163 0.16 6.10 -26.39
CA ILE A 163 0.59 6.63 -27.68
C ILE A 163 2.07 6.97 -27.51
N LYS A 164 2.92 6.19 -28.17
CA LYS A 164 4.34 6.54 -28.33
C LYS A 164 4.40 7.79 -29.19
N ASN A 165 4.71 8.94 -28.59
CA ASN A 165 5.22 10.08 -29.31
C ASN A 165 6.73 9.95 -29.49
#